data_c34250263f2921a84379e8d2286255f7
#
_entry.id   c34250263f2921a84379e8d2286255f7
#
_cell.length_a   1.000
_cell.length_b   1.000
_cell.length_c   1.000
_cell.angle_alpha   90.00
_cell.angle_beta   90.00
_cell.angle_gamma   90.00
#
_symmetry.space_group_name_H-M   'P 1'
#
loop_
_entity.id
_entity.type
_entity.pdbx_description
1 polymer ?
#
loop_
_entity_poly.entity_id
_entity_poly.type
_entity_poly.pdbx_seq_one_letter_code
_entity_poly.pdbx_strand_id
1 'polypeptide(L)'
;AHVVAARAFGVDSALFDGLMADLETSAIDGKLKPILAYVGKLTRTPSMMTEADSTRVYAAGWDEQALFDAVSVCALFNFMNRIVEGSGIKANPLEADRAELDARMARMGGATDDPYRGERSYTRLANIWGISESD
;
A
#
# COMPACT_ATOMS: atom_id res chain seq x y z
N ALA A 1 -6.87 -8.40 0.98
CA ALA A 1 -7.26 -8.96 -0.33
C ALA A 1 -6.05 -9.15 -1.25
N HIS A 2 -5.23 -8.13 -1.56
CA HIS A 2 -4.13 -8.22 -2.53
C HIS A 2 -2.99 -9.16 -2.12
N VAL A 3 -2.71 -9.33 -0.82
CA VAL A 3 -1.71 -10.27 -0.31
C VAL A 3 -2.10 -11.72 -0.58
N VAL A 4 -3.39 -12.04 -0.43
CA VAL A 4 -3.93 -13.37 -0.74
C VAL A 4 -3.81 -13.66 -2.23
N ALA A 5 -4.14 -12.67 -3.09
CA ALA A 5 -3.95 -12.79 -4.53
C ALA A 5 -2.47 -12.95 -4.90
N ALA A 6 -1.57 -12.21 -4.29
CA ALA A 6 -0.13 -12.32 -4.54
C ALA A 6 0.43 -13.72 -4.20
N ARG A 7 -0.09 -14.38 -3.18
CA ARG A 7 0.26 -15.78 -2.84
C ARG A 7 -0.12 -16.77 -3.93
N ALA A 8 -1.28 -16.57 -4.57
CA ALA A 8 -1.69 -17.40 -5.71
C ALA A 8 -0.71 -17.29 -6.89
N PHE A 9 0.06 -16.23 -6.97
CA PHE A 9 1.16 -16.02 -7.93
C PHE A 9 2.54 -16.35 -7.36
N GLY A 10 2.62 -17.06 -6.24
CA GLY A 10 3.88 -17.54 -5.67
C GLY A 10 4.67 -16.50 -4.85
N VAL A 11 4.08 -15.38 -4.50
CA VAL A 11 4.72 -14.40 -3.61
C VAL A 11 4.65 -14.90 -2.18
N ASP A 12 5.82 -15.20 -1.60
CA ASP A 12 5.95 -15.64 -0.21
C ASP A 12 5.62 -14.50 0.77
N SER A 13 4.98 -14.85 1.88
CA SER A 13 4.69 -13.91 2.97
C SER A 13 5.94 -13.29 3.56
N ALA A 14 7.02 -14.09 3.71
CA ALA A 14 8.28 -13.59 4.25
C ALA A 14 8.92 -12.53 3.33
N LEU A 15 8.85 -12.73 2.01
CA LEU A 15 9.30 -11.76 1.02
C LEU A 15 8.51 -10.45 1.14
N PHE A 16 7.19 -10.56 1.27
CA PHE A 16 6.33 -9.37 1.40
C PHE A 16 6.56 -8.65 2.73
N ASP A 17 6.72 -9.36 3.83
CA ASP A 17 6.98 -8.78 5.15
C ASP A 17 8.35 -8.07 5.17
N GLY A 18 9.38 -8.67 4.54
CA GLY A 18 10.68 -8.03 4.35
C GLY A 18 10.58 -6.75 3.52
N LEU A 19 9.83 -6.78 2.41
CA LEU A 19 9.61 -5.61 1.56
C LEU A 19 8.91 -4.47 2.31
N MET A 20 7.94 -4.79 3.16
CA MET A 20 7.21 -3.80 3.95
C MET A 20 8.02 -3.24 5.12
N ALA A 21 8.96 -4.02 5.65
CA ALA A 21 9.85 -3.58 6.71
C ALA A 21 10.91 -2.61 6.17
N ASP A 22 11.63 -3.02 5.12
CA ASP A 22 12.63 -2.18 4.47
C ASP A 22 12.90 -2.68 3.05
N LEU A 23 12.60 -1.83 2.07
CA LEU A 23 12.82 -2.11 0.66
C LEU A 23 14.28 -2.45 0.34
N GLU A 24 15.24 -1.74 0.94
CA GLU A 24 16.66 -1.87 0.60
C GLU A 24 17.25 -3.21 1.07
N THR A 25 16.86 -3.67 2.24
CA THR A 25 17.33 -4.94 2.81
C THR A 25 16.47 -6.14 2.42
N SER A 26 15.32 -5.91 1.78
CA SER A 26 14.43 -6.99 1.33
C SER A 26 15.10 -7.92 0.32
N ALA A 27 14.64 -9.18 0.30
CA ALA A 27 15.13 -10.20 -0.62
C ALA A 27 14.55 -10.09 -2.06
N ILE A 28 13.92 -8.96 -2.38
CA ILE A 28 13.40 -8.70 -3.72
C ILE A 28 14.55 -8.48 -4.71
N ASP A 29 14.31 -8.79 -5.98
CA ASP A 29 15.28 -8.53 -7.05
C ASP A 29 15.73 -7.07 -7.00
N GLY A 30 17.05 -6.86 -6.98
CA GLY A 30 17.67 -5.53 -6.92
C GLY A 30 17.21 -4.60 -8.03
N LYS A 31 16.88 -5.14 -9.21
CA LYS A 31 16.33 -4.38 -10.33
C LYS A 31 14.98 -3.74 -10.01
N LEU A 32 14.16 -4.39 -9.16
CA LEU A 32 12.84 -3.87 -8.77
C LEU A 32 12.91 -2.77 -7.70
N LYS A 33 13.99 -2.70 -6.92
CA LYS A 33 14.08 -1.74 -5.80
C LYS A 33 13.92 -0.29 -6.24
N PRO A 34 14.62 0.22 -7.28
CA PRO A 34 14.48 1.61 -7.72
C PRO A 34 13.07 1.98 -8.18
N ILE A 35 12.39 1.10 -8.92
CA ILE A 35 11.04 1.39 -9.40
C ILE A 35 10.03 1.35 -8.25
N LEU A 36 10.19 0.44 -7.28
CA LEU A 36 9.36 0.40 -6.07
C LEU A 36 9.61 1.59 -5.15
N ALA A 37 10.87 2.02 -5.01
CA ALA A 37 11.21 3.26 -4.30
C ALA A 37 10.55 4.48 -4.95
N TYR A 38 10.58 4.54 -6.29
CA TYR A 38 9.95 5.60 -7.07
C TYR A 38 8.45 5.69 -6.80
N VAL A 39 7.69 4.60 -6.98
CA VAL A 39 6.24 4.60 -6.75
C VAL A 39 5.89 4.79 -5.28
N GLY A 40 6.72 4.32 -4.36
CA GLY A 40 6.57 4.57 -2.94
C GLY A 40 6.71 6.06 -2.58
N LYS A 41 7.68 6.76 -3.16
CA LYS A 41 7.84 8.21 -3.00
C LYS A 41 6.71 8.97 -3.67
N LEU A 42 6.33 8.59 -4.90
CA LEU A 42 5.21 9.17 -5.63
C LEU A 42 3.89 9.07 -4.84
N THR A 43 3.66 7.97 -4.13
CA THR A 43 2.47 7.77 -3.29
C THR A 43 2.46 8.67 -2.06
N ARG A 44 3.61 8.80 -1.38
CA ARG A 44 3.70 9.51 -0.09
C ARG A 44 3.92 11.01 -0.23
N THR A 45 4.76 11.40 -1.17
CA THR A 45 5.22 12.79 -1.33
C THR A 45 5.34 13.19 -2.81
N PRO A 46 4.23 13.19 -3.58
CA PRO A 46 4.26 13.42 -5.04
C PRO A 46 4.89 14.76 -5.43
N SER A 47 4.71 15.79 -4.63
CA SER A 47 5.30 17.12 -4.87
C SER A 47 6.83 17.18 -4.71
N MET A 48 7.43 16.12 -4.16
CA MET A 48 8.88 16.03 -3.93
C MET A 48 9.60 15.16 -4.98
N MET A 49 8.89 14.75 -6.04
CA MET A 49 9.50 13.98 -7.13
C MET A 49 10.48 14.86 -7.91
N THR A 50 11.61 14.28 -8.29
CA THR A 50 12.69 14.94 -9.02
C THR A 50 13.17 14.07 -10.17
N GLU A 51 13.91 14.66 -11.12
CA GLU A 51 14.55 13.93 -12.21
C GLU A 51 15.51 12.84 -11.71
N ALA A 52 16.17 13.05 -10.59
CA ALA A 52 17.06 12.06 -9.99
C ALA A 52 16.31 10.77 -9.57
N ASP A 53 15.02 10.85 -9.32
CA ASP A 53 14.20 9.68 -8.98
C ASP A 53 14.01 8.79 -10.22
N SER A 54 13.68 9.36 -11.38
CA SER A 54 13.55 8.62 -12.65
C SER A 54 14.90 8.13 -13.17
N THR A 55 15.95 8.93 -13.03
CA THR A 55 17.31 8.52 -13.40
C THR A 55 17.76 7.24 -12.73
N ARG A 56 17.43 7.05 -11.45
CA ARG A 56 17.74 5.80 -10.73
C ARG A 56 16.98 4.58 -11.30
N VAL A 57 15.75 4.77 -11.76
CA VAL A 57 14.96 3.72 -12.40
C VAL A 57 15.60 3.32 -13.74
N TYR A 58 15.99 4.28 -14.55
CA TYR A 58 16.66 4.04 -15.83
C TYR A 58 18.04 3.40 -15.66
N ALA A 59 18.80 3.83 -14.65
CA ALA A 59 20.09 3.23 -14.32
C ALA A 59 19.99 1.75 -13.90
N ALA A 60 18.83 1.31 -13.37
CA ALA A 60 18.56 -0.09 -13.08
C ALA A 60 18.14 -0.90 -14.32
N GLY A 61 18.11 -0.29 -15.51
CA GLY A 61 17.78 -0.94 -16.78
C GLY A 61 16.30 -1.03 -17.10
N TRP A 62 15.47 -0.18 -16.48
CA TRP A 62 14.07 0.03 -16.87
C TRP A 62 14.00 1.13 -17.94
N ASP A 63 13.08 1.00 -18.86
CA ASP A 63 12.80 2.02 -19.88
C ASP A 63 11.67 2.97 -19.46
N GLU A 64 11.42 3.96 -20.31
CA GLU A 64 10.36 4.95 -20.09
C GLU A 64 8.97 4.30 -20.03
N GLN A 65 8.74 3.27 -20.87
CA GLN A 65 7.47 2.58 -20.90
C GLN A 65 7.21 1.83 -19.57
N ALA A 66 8.20 1.12 -19.05
CA ALA A 66 8.08 0.43 -17.77
C ALA A 66 7.83 1.41 -16.61
N LEU A 67 8.50 2.58 -16.64
CA LEU A 67 8.25 3.62 -15.64
C LEU A 67 6.84 4.20 -15.77
N PHE A 68 6.36 4.45 -16.99
CA PHE A 68 5.00 4.93 -17.25
C PHE A 68 3.95 3.92 -16.75
N ASP A 69 4.15 2.62 -17.01
CA ASP A 69 3.26 1.56 -16.55
C ASP A 69 3.22 1.49 -15.02
N ALA A 70 4.38 1.57 -14.36
CA ALA A 70 4.46 1.59 -12.90
C ALA A 70 3.75 2.81 -12.28
N VAL A 71 3.91 3.99 -12.88
CA VAL A 71 3.22 5.22 -12.48
C VAL A 71 1.71 5.08 -12.68
N SER A 72 1.28 4.51 -13.79
CA SER A 72 -0.13 4.31 -14.11
C SER A 72 -0.81 3.36 -13.12
N VAL A 73 -0.17 2.24 -12.80
CA VAL A 73 -0.64 1.29 -11.77
C VAL A 73 -0.68 1.97 -10.39
N CYS A 74 0.36 2.70 -10.03
CA CYS A 74 0.43 3.45 -8.78
C CYS A 74 -0.72 4.47 -8.67
N ALA A 75 -0.97 5.24 -9.72
CA ALA A 75 -2.05 6.23 -9.76
C ALA A 75 -3.43 5.58 -9.62
N LEU A 76 -3.67 4.46 -10.33
CA LEU A 76 -4.90 3.70 -10.24
C LEU A 76 -5.16 3.21 -8.80
N PHE A 77 -4.16 2.60 -8.16
CA PHE A 77 -4.30 2.13 -6.79
C PHE A 77 -4.48 3.27 -5.79
N ASN A 78 -3.78 4.38 -5.98
CA ASN A 78 -3.98 5.58 -5.16
C ASN A 78 -5.39 6.15 -5.30
N PHE A 79 -5.95 6.17 -6.52
CA PHE A 79 -7.32 6.56 -6.78
C PHE A 79 -8.31 5.62 -6.09
N MET A 80 -8.18 4.29 -6.34
CA MET A 80 -9.08 3.29 -5.78
C MET A 80 -9.06 3.27 -4.25
N ASN A 81 -7.87 3.36 -3.63
CA ASN A 81 -7.76 3.41 -2.18
C ASN A 81 -8.50 4.63 -1.59
N ARG A 82 -8.38 5.80 -2.22
CA ARG A 82 -9.10 7.00 -1.76
C ARG A 82 -10.61 6.89 -1.92
N ILE A 83 -11.09 6.28 -3.02
CA ILE A 83 -12.53 6.01 -3.21
C ILE A 83 -13.03 5.04 -2.15
N VAL A 84 -12.35 3.91 -1.96
CA VAL A 84 -12.77 2.88 -0.99
C VAL A 84 -12.78 3.45 0.43
N GLU A 85 -11.69 4.09 0.84
CA GLU A 85 -11.57 4.68 2.16
C GLU A 85 -12.55 5.85 2.37
N GLY A 86 -12.64 6.75 1.39
CA GLY A 86 -13.51 7.92 1.47
C GLY A 86 -15.01 7.60 1.42
N SER A 87 -15.40 6.51 0.77
CA SER A 87 -16.80 6.04 0.73
C SER A 87 -17.17 5.10 1.88
N GLY A 88 -16.21 4.74 2.74
CA GLY A 88 -16.44 3.83 3.85
C GLY A 88 -16.78 2.39 3.45
N ILE A 89 -16.46 2.00 2.20
CA ILE A 89 -16.60 0.61 1.77
C ILE A 89 -15.67 -0.27 2.59
N LYS A 90 -16.23 -1.28 3.27
CA LYS A 90 -15.43 -2.29 3.96
C LYS A 90 -15.18 -3.45 3.02
N ALA A 91 -13.92 -3.89 2.93
CA ALA A 91 -13.63 -5.23 2.43
C ALA A 91 -14.38 -6.24 3.30
N ASN A 92 -14.97 -7.26 2.68
CA ASN A 92 -15.57 -8.39 3.39
C ASN A 92 -14.61 -9.59 3.27
N PRO A 93 -13.51 -9.63 4.05
CA PRO A 93 -12.57 -10.73 3.99
C PRO A 93 -13.25 -11.99 4.50
N LEU A 94 -12.95 -13.13 3.91
CA LEU A 94 -13.26 -14.42 4.50
C LEU A 94 -12.62 -14.49 5.89
N GLU A 95 -13.24 -15.20 6.85
CA GLU A 95 -12.76 -15.26 8.24
C GLU A 95 -11.28 -15.67 8.34
N ALA A 96 -10.84 -16.61 7.50
CA ALA A 96 -9.45 -17.05 7.45
C ALA A 96 -8.49 -15.93 7.01
N ASP A 97 -8.88 -15.10 6.04
CA ASP A 97 -8.10 -13.96 5.58
C ASP A 97 -8.00 -12.87 6.64
N ARG A 98 -9.04 -12.73 7.47
CA ARG A 98 -9.06 -11.75 8.55
C ARG A 98 -8.10 -12.13 9.66
N ALA A 99 -8.11 -13.39 10.11
CA ALA A 99 -7.21 -13.87 11.15
C ALA A 99 -5.73 -13.72 10.74
N GLU A 100 -5.42 -13.99 9.47
CA GLU A 100 -4.08 -13.81 8.93
C GLU A 100 -3.67 -12.33 8.81
N LEU A 101 -4.58 -11.48 8.36
CA LEU A 101 -4.34 -10.04 8.31
C LEU A 101 -4.09 -9.48 9.71
N ASP A 102 -4.86 -9.91 10.69
CA ASP A 102 -4.71 -9.49 12.09
C ASP A 102 -3.38 -9.95 12.69
N ALA A 103 -2.98 -11.21 12.46
CA ALA A 103 -1.69 -11.74 12.89
C ALA A 103 -0.52 -10.99 12.24
N ARG A 104 -0.68 -10.59 10.99
CA ARG A 104 0.32 -9.81 10.26
C ARG A 104 0.43 -8.38 10.78
N MET A 105 -0.68 -7.69 10.99
CA MET A 105 -0.70 -6.34 11.54
C MET A 105 -0.04 -6.31 12.93
N ALA A 106 -0.28 -7.33 13.75
CA ALA A 106 0.38 -7.48 15.05
C ALA A 106 1.90 -7.63 14.92
N ARG A 107 2.41 -8.43 13.95
CA ARG A 107 3.86 -8.59 13.70
C ARG A 107 4.52 -7.31 13.20
N MET A 108 3.80 -6.48 12.45
CA MET A 108 4.31 -5.21 11.92
C MET A 108 4.25 -4.06 12.94
N GLY A 109 3.91 -4.33 14.22
CA GLY A 109 3.76 -3.30 15.24
C GLY A 109 2.57 -2.36 14.97
N GLY A 110 1.66 -2.76 14.09
CA GLY A 110 0.41 -2.06 13.89
C GLY A 110 -0.39 -2.08 15.18
N ALA A 111 -0.87 -0.92 15.62
CA ALA A 111 -1.69 -0.80 16.82
C ALA A 111 -2.92 -1.71 16.69
N THR A 112 -2.92 -2.79 17.46
CA THR A 112 -4.08 -3.69 17.56
C THR A 112 -5.24 -3.02 18.29
N ASP A 113 -4.94 -1.94 18.97
CA ASP A 113 -5.81 -1.09 19.79
C ASP A 113 -6.17 0.25 19.11
N ASP A 114 -5.98 0.36 17.78
CA ASP A 114 -6.52 1.49 17.02
C ASP A 114 -8.03 1.59 17.29
N PRO A 115 -8.50 2.67 17.97
CA PRO A 115 -9.90 2.82 18.36
C PRO A 115 -10.84 2.89 17.16
N TYR A 116 -10.30 3.18 15.98
CA TYR A 116 -11.05 3.26 14.72
C TYR A 116 -11.01 1.98 13.90
N ARG A 117 -10.32 0.95 14.38
CA ARG A 117 -10.21 -0.32 13.69
C ARG A 117 -11.60 -0.96 13.54
N GLY A 118 -11.99 -1.20 12.31
CA GLY A 118 -13.30 -1.77 12.00
C GLY A 118 -14.41 -0.76 11.77
N GLU A 119 -14.19 0.52 12.05
CA GLU A 119 -15.11 1.59 11.66
C GLU A 119 -15.01 1.90 10.16
N ARG A 120 -16.08 2.41 9.60
CA ARG A 120 -16.04 2.94 8.23
C ARG A 120 -15.18 4.20 8.21
N SER A 121 -14.45 4.41 7.10
CA SER A 121 -13.56 5.56 6.97
C SER A 121 -14.31 6.89 7.12
N TYR A 122 -15.55 7.00 6.61
CA TYR A 122 -16.34 8.22 6.77
C TYR A 122 -16.80 8.44 8.22
N THR A 123 -17.12 7.38 8.96
CA THR A 123 -17.47 7.50 10.41
C THR A 123 -16.27 8.03 11.18
N ARG A 124 -15.06 7.54 10.88
CA ARG A 124 -13.83 8.06 11.47
C ARG A 124 -13.63 9.55 11.15
N LEU A 125 -13.81 9.95 9.90
CA LEU A 125 -13.69 11.35 9.48
C LEU A 125 -14.77 12.21 10.13
N ALA A 126 -16.01 11.73 10.22
CA ALA A 126 -17.11 12.43 10.88
C ALA A 126 -16.78 12.69 12.37
N ASN A 127 -16.24 11.68 13.07
CA ASN A 127 -15.80 11.83 14.47
C ASN A 127 -14.66 12.86 14.60
N ILE A 128 -13.68 12.85 13.69
CA ILE A 128 -12.60 13.85 13.67
C ILE A 128 -13.14 15.26 13.44
N TRP A 129 -14.14 15.41 12.59
CA TRP A 129 -14.74 16.70 12.24
C TRP A 129 -15.91 17.10 13.14
N GLY A 130 -16.30 16.27 14.10
CA GLY A 130 -17.39 16.53 15.02
C GLY A 130 -18.78 16.53 14.36
N ILE A 131 -18.94 15.80 13.24
CA ILE A 131 -20.20 15.64 12.52
C ILE A 131 -20.92 14.42 13.12
N SER A 132 -22.14 14.59 13.62
CA SER A 132 -22.94 13.48 14.12
C SER A 132 -23.70 12.77 12.98
N GLU A 133 -23.95 11.46 13.12
CA GLU A 133 -24.70 10.66 12.12
C GLU A 133 -26.20 11.07 12.02
N SER A 134 -26.64 12.01 12.85
CA SER A 134 -28.03 12.48 12.92
C SER A 134 -28.29 13.79 12.15
N ASP A 135 -27.29 14.32 11.47
CA ASP A 135 -27.37 15.49 10.60
C ASP A 135 -27.26 15.04 9.14
#